data_97156c02ef67be93ff1aaef6de29f33c
#
_entry.id   97156c02ef67be93ff1aaef6de29f33c
#
_cell.length_a   1.000
_cell.length_b   1.000
_cell.length_c   1.000
_cell.angle_alpha   90.00
_cell.angle_beta   90.00
_cell.angle_gamma   90.00
#
_symmetry.space_group_name_H-M   'P 1'
#
loop_
_entity.id
_entity.type
_entity.pdbx_description
1 polymer ?
#
loop_
_entity_poly.entity_id
_entity_poly.type
_entity_poly.pdbx_seq_one_letter_code
_entity_poly.pdbx_strand_id
1 'polypeptide(L)'
;GGPRYTRFPRATAGQSRKTFEHAGRGPSFYQHYDRDVTDHTCRFLRERADSAQPFAAVTGYILPHCPFIGPREAFDYYYDRVPTGPEIGGEPECIQALREWRNLYPHATENQLRATRAAYYAMIECMDANVGRILDTLEEAGLANNTLVVYCSDHGEMLGEYGLWSKKCFYDQAAGVPLIARLPGVTEPG
;
A
#
# COMPACT_ATOMS: atom_id res chain seq x y z
N GLY A 1 18.49 10.71 -20.46
CA GLY A 1 18.48 9.97 -19.21
C GLY A 1 17.52 8.81 -19.32
N GLY A 2 17.99 7.57 -19.21
CA GLY A 2 17.13 6.40 -19.17
C GLY A 2 16.27 6.41 -17.88
N PRO A 3 15.15 5.71 -17.87
CA PRO A 3 14.24 5.75 -16.74
C PRO A 3 14.96 5.30 -15.47
N ARG A 4 14.87 6.12 -14.41
CA ARG A 4 15.49 5.88 -13.08
C ARG A 4 15.12 4.54 -12.47
N TYR A 5 14.06 3.93 -12.99
CA TYR A 5 13.40 2.75 -12.44
C TYR A 5 13.90 1.41 -12.99
N THR A 6 14.83 1.40 -13.94
CA THR A 6 15.36 0.14 -14.53
C THR A 6 16.28 -0.65 -13.60
N ARG A 7 16.71 -0.05 -12.48
CA ARG A 7 17.63 -0.68 -11.50
C ARG A 7 16.94 -1.49 -10.41
N PHE A 8 15.62 -1.42 -10.32
CA PHE A 8 14.86 -2.09 -9.26
C PHE A 8 14.06 -3.27 -9.80
N PRO A 9 13.85 -4.32 -9.01
CA PRO A 9 12.97 -5.41 -9.41
C PRO A 9 11.60 -4.84 -9.81
N ARG A 10 11.16 -5.15 -11.02
CA ARG A 10 9.80 -4.83 -11.45
C ARG A 10 8.83 -5.77 -10.77
N ALA A 11 7.61 -5.29 -10.53
CA ALA A 11 6.53 -6.13 -10.08
C ALA A 11 6.42 -7.36 -10.96
N THR A 12 6.64 -8.52 -10.39
CA THR A 12 6.24 -9.77 -11.01
C THR A 12 4.75 -9.92 -10.80
N ALA A 13 4.04 -10.56 -11.72
CA ALA A 13 2.62 -10.81 -11.59
C ALA A 13 2.32 -11.44 -10.21
N GLY A 14 1.91 -10.59 -9.28
CA GLY A 14 1.76 -10.90 -7.88
C GLY A 14 0.47 -11.62 -7.60
N GLN A 15 0.39 -12.89 -7.93
CA GLN A 15 -0.76 -13.74 -7.60
C GLN A 15 -0.33 -15.22 -7.59
N SER A 16 0.92 -15.46 -7.28
CA SER A 16 1.52 -16.76 -7.16
C SER A 16 2.39 -16.80 -5.89
N ARG A 17 3.00 -17.93 -5.62
CA ARG A 17 3.99 -18.10 -4.54
C ARG A 17 5.09 -17.05 -4.52
N LYS A 18 5.42 -16.46 -5.68
CA LYS A 18 6.41 -15.37 -5.75
C LYS A 18 6.06 -14.17 -4.87
N THR A 19 4.79 -13.95 -4.57
CA THR A 19 4.33 -12.89 -3.67
C THR A 19 5.01 -12.96 -2.30
N PHE A 20 5.11 -14.15 -1.71
CA PHE A 20 5.74 -14.36 -0.41
C PHE A 20 7.17 -14.89 -0.49
N GLU A 21 7.56 -15.54 -1.59
CA GLU A 21 8.94 -16.00 -1.80
C GLU A 21 9.92 -14.84 -2.02
N HIS A 22 9.44 -13.74 -2.60
CA HIS A 22 10.26 -12.57 -2.91
C HIS A 22 10.01 -11.39 -1.98
N ALA A 23 9.23 -11.58 -0.94
CA ALA A 23 9.00 -10.54 0.06
C ALA A 23 10.27 -10.27 0.89
N GLY A 24 10.47 -9.00 1.25
CA GLY A 24 11.64 -8.63 2.03
C GLY A 24 11.83 -7.14 2.19
N ARG A 25 13.06 -6.72 2.33
CA ARG A 25 13.45 -5.35 2.64
C ARG A 25 14.46 -4.78 1.66
N GLY A 26 14.37 -3.47 1.44
CA GLY A 26 15.31 -2.71 0.61
C GLY A 26 14.60 -1.69 -0.27
N PRO A 27 15.34 -1.03 -1.17
CA PRO A 27 14.76 -0.11 -2.12
C PRO A 27 13.94 -0.85 -3.17
N SER A 28 12.80 -0.27 -3.56
CA SER A 28 11.95 -0.79 -4.61
C SER A 28 11.55 0.28 -5.62
N PHE A 29 11.12 -0.17 -6.81
CA PHE A 29 10.57 0.71 -7.82
C PHE A 29 9.40 1.54 -7.28
N TYR A 30 8.48 0.93 -6.53
CA TYR A 30 7.28 1.59 -6.04
C TYR A 30 7.57 2.70 -5.03
N GLN A 31 8.55 2.49 -4.14
CA GLN A 31 8.99 3.53 -3.20
C GLN A 31 9.51 4.78 -3.93
N HIS A 32 10.24 4.59 -5.03
CA HIS A 32 10.75 5.71 -5.83
C HIS A 32 9.65 6.38 -6.65
N TYR A 33 8.77 5.58 -7.26
CA TYR A 33 7.65 6.09 -8.04
C TYR A 33 6.72 6.94 -7.15
N ASP A 34 6.31 6.42 -6.00
CA ASP A 34 5.39 7.12 -5.11
C ASP A 34 6.01 8.38 -4.51
N ARG A 35 7.33 8.38 -4.29
CA ARG A 35 8.05 9.60 -3.90
C ARG A 35 8.00 10.66 -5.00
N ASP A 36 8.25 10.28 -6.25
CA ASP A 36 8.19 11.20 -7.39
C ASP A 36 6.76 11.76 -7.57
N VAL A 37 5.73 10.93 -7.40
CA VAL A 37 4.33 11.36 -7.40
C VAL A 37 4.07 12.37 -6.28
N THR A 38 4.57 12.11 -5.07
CA THR A 38 4.47 13.03 -3.93
C THR A 38 5.14 14.37 -4.23
N ASP A 39 6.36 14.35 -4.75
CA ASP A 39 7.12 15.56 -5.08
C ASP A 39 6.39 16.42 -6.13
N HIS A 40 5.78 15.78 -7.12
CA HIS A 40 4.97 16.48 -8.13
C HIS A 40 3.69 17.07 -7.52
N THR A 41 3.01 16.32 -6.66
CA THR A 41 1.80 16.80 -5.96
C THR A 41 2.12 17.98 -5.06
N CYS A 42 3.17 17.90 -4.24
CA CYS A 42 3.60 19.00 -3.39
C CYS A 42 3.96 20.26 -4.20
N ARG A 43 4.65 20.09 -5.34
CA ARG A 43 4.94 21.21 -6.24
C ARG A 43 3.66 21.85 -6.76
N PHE A 44 2.73 21.04 -7.30
CA PHE A 44 1.44 21.51 -7.78
C PHE A 44 0.69 22.31 -6.71
N LEU A 45 0.63 21.83 -5.47
CA LEU A 45 -0.06 22.53 -4.38
C LEU A 45 0.57 23.88 -4.08
N ARG A 46 1.90 23.97 -4.01
CA ARG A 46 2.60 25.24 -3.80
C ARG A 46 2.31 26.26 -4.93
N GLU A 47 2.22 25.80 -6.17
CA GLU A 47 1.85 26.65 -7.32
C GLU A 47 0.39 27.12 -7.25
N ARG A 48 -0.46 26.53 -6.41
CA ARG A 48 -1.85 26.92 -6.19
C ARG A 48 -2.06 27.84 -4.99
N ALA A 49 -1.05 28.06 -4.15
CA ALA A 49 -1.18 28.84 -2.93
C ALA A 49 -1.84 30.21 -3.15
N ASP A 50 -1.44 30.93 -4.19
CA ASP A 50 -1.95 32.26 -4.53
C ASP A 50 -2.98 32.26 -5.66
N SER A 51 -3.48 31.09 -6.06
CA SER A 51 -4.41 30.97 -7.19
C SER A 51 -5.87 31.09 -6.72
N ALA A 52 -6.61 31.99 -7.34
CA ALA A 52 -8.07 32.06 -7.15
C ALA A 52 -8.84 30.94 -7.91
N GLN A 53 -8.18 30.16 -8.75
CA GLN A 53 -8.84 29.09 -9.50
C GLN A 53 -8.99 27.85 -8.64
N PRO A 54 -10.21 27.28 -8.52
CA PRO A 54 -10.39 25.99 -7.85
C PRO A 54 -9.67 24.87 -8.60
N PHE A 55 -9.29 23.84 -7.89
CA PHE A 55 -8.67 22.65 -8.47
C PHE A 55 -9.28 21.36 -7.94
N ALA A 56 -9.12 20.29 -8.70
CA ALA A 56 -9.27 18.92 -8.26
C ALA A 56 -7.98 18.16 -8.63
N ALA A 57 -7.44 17.40 -7.71
CA ALA A 57 -6.22 16.62 -7.92
C ALA A 57 -6.43 15.18 -7.44
N VAL A 58 -5.89 14.23 -8.19
CA VAL A 58 -5.85 12.83 -7.80
C VAL A 58 -4.39 12.40 -7.72
N THR A 59 -3.97 11.97 -6.53
CA THR A 59 -2.62 11.46 -6.28
C THR A 59 -2.70 9.95 -6.14
N GLY A 60 -2.19 9.23 -7.13
CA GLY A 60 -2.24 7.76 -7.16
C GLY A 60 -0.93 7.13 -6.72
N TYR A 61 -0.98 6.31 -5.67
CA TYR A 61 0.14 5.52 -5.16
C TYR A 61 0.04 4.06 -5.60
N ILE A 62 1.19 3.41 -5.73
CA ILE A 62 1.26 1.97 -6.00
C ILE A 62 1.46 1.19 -4.70
N LEU A 63 2.16 1.76 -3.70
CA LEU A 63 2.27 1.14 -2.40
C LEU A 63 0.89 0.97 -1.74
N PRO A 64 0.66 -0.12 -1.02
CA PRO A 64 1.53 -1.24 -0.71
C PRO A 64 1.37 -2.46 -1.65
N HIS A 65 1.16 -2.29 -2.94
CA HIS A 65 1.00 -3.39 -3.90
C HIS A 65 2.28 -4.25 -3.98
N CYS A 66 2.12 -5.56 -4.13
CA CYS A 66 3.25 -6.49 -4.33
C CYS A 66 4.08 -6.17 -5.61
N PRO A 67 5.40 -6.44 -5.62
CA PRO A 67 6.18 -7.25 -4.68
C PRO A 67 6.36 -6.54 -3.34
N PHE A 68 6.21 -7.30 -2.25
CA PHE A 68 6.33 -6.75 -0.90
C PHE A 68 7.80 -6.55 -0.53
N ILE A 69 8.28 -5.34 -0.77
CA ILE A 69 9.66 -4.92 -0.45
C ILE A 69 9.56 -3.60 0.32
N GLY A 70 9.66 -3.70 1.64
CA GLY A 70 9.58 -2.55 2.54
C GLY A 70 10.93 -1.85 2.76
N PRO A 71 10.95 -0.56 3.15
CA PRO A 71 12.13 0.09 3.64
C PRO A 71 12.78 -0.73 4.77
N ARG A 72 14.11 -0.81 4.78
CA ARG A 72 14.86 -1.71 5.67
C ARG A 72 14.55 -1.48 7.14
N GLU A 73 14.61 -0.25 7.58
CA GLU A 73 14.44 0.12 8.99
C GLU A 73 13.03 -0.22 9.50
N ALA A 74 12.00 0.19 8.76
CA ALA A 74 10.62 -0.14 9.07
C ALA A 74 10.36 -1.66 9.02
N PHE A 75 10.91 -2.35 8.01
CA PHE A 75 10.79 -3.81 7.95
C PHE A 75 11.38 -4.48 9.20
N ASP A 76 12.59 -4.08 9.62
CA ASP A 76 13.26 -4.65 10.79
C ASP A 76 12.47 -4.36 12.09
N TYR A 77 11.83 -3.19 12.16
CA TYR A 77 10.92 -2.85 13.26
C TYR A 77 9.69 -3.76 13.32
N TYR A 78 9.04 -4.03 12.16
CA TYR A 78 7.82 -4.83 12.12
C TYR A 78 8.05 -6.33 12.18
N TYR A 79 9.23 -6.83 11.81
CA TYR A 79 9.48 -8.27 11.63
C TYR A 79 9.14 -9.11 12.86
N ASP A 80 9.43 -8.62 14.06
CA ASP A 80 9.13 -9.31 15.30
C ASP A 80 7.76 -8.93 15.93
N ARG A 81 7.01 -8.06 15.26
CA ARG A 81 5.75 -7.49 15.78
C ARG A 81 4.50 -7.91 15.01
N VAL A 82 4.68 -8.38 13.79
CA VAL A 82 3.53 -8.80 12.98
C VAL A 82 2.99 -10.16 13.44
N PRO A 83 1.67 -10.37 13.35
CA PRO A 83 1.07 -11.68 13.64
C PRO A 83 1.56 -12.74 12.64
N THR A 84 1.71 -13.99 13.09
CA THR A 84 2.29 -15.07 12.29
C THR A 84 1.34 -16.17 11.90
N GLY A 85 0.09 -16.13 12.29
CA GLY A 85 -0.84 -17.19 11.98
C GLY A 85 -2.08 -16.73 11.25
N PRO A 86 -2.34 -17.15 9.99
CA PRO A 86 -3.69 -17.39 9.54
C PRO A 86 -4.08 -18.80 9.98
N GLU A 87 -5.26 -18.96 10.51
CA GLU A 87 -5.86 -20.29 10.59
C GLU A 87 -6.24 -20.72 9.16
N ILE A 88 -5.60 -21.78 8.67
CA ILE A 88 -5.94 -22.40 7.39
C ILE A 88 -6.71 -23.68 7.71
N GLY A 89 -7.97 -23.73 7.33
CA GLY A 89 -8.82 -24.89 7.54
C GLY A 89 -10.30 -24.51 7.60
N GLY A 90 -11.15 -25.46 7.20
CA GLY A 90 -12.61 -25.26 7.23
C GLY A 90 -13.18 -24.33 6.14
N GLU A 91 -12.35 -23.87 5.20
CA GLU A 91 -12.83 -23.02 4.12
C GLU A 91 -13.61 -23.82 3.05
N PRO A 92 -14.53 -23.15 2.35
CA PRO A 92 -15.26 -23.75 1.24
C PRO A 92 -14.34 -24.32 0.15
N GLU A 93 -14.81 -25.36 -0.57
CA GLU A 93 -14.04 -26.00 -1.66
C GLU A 93 -13.59 -25.00 -2.73
N CYS A 94 -14.36 -23.95 -3.00
CA CYS A 94 -13.99 -22.93 -3.98
C CYS A 94 -12.71 -22.17 -3.57
N ILE A 95 -12.41 -22.06 -2.29
CA ILE A 95 -11.17 -21.45 -1.80
C ILE A 95 -9.99 -22.40 -2.01
N GLN A 96 -10.19 -23.69 -1.81
CA GLN A 96 -9.17 -24.69 -2.11
C GLN A 96 -8.84 -24.70 -3.61
N ALA A 97 -9.86 -24.72 -4.46
CA ALA A 97 -9.70 -24.62 -5.91
C ALA A 97 -8.98 -23.33 -6.34
N LEU A 98 -9.27 -22.20 -5.67
CA LEU A 98 -8.60 -20.93 -5.91
C LEU A 98 -7.11 -20.99 -5.55
N ARG A 99 -6.75 -21.62 -4.43
CA ARG A 99 -5.34 -21.83 -4.02
C ARG A 99 -4.59 -22.70 -5.05
N GLU A 100 -5.21 -23.78 -5.51
CA GLU A 100 -4.64 -24.68 -6.53
C GLU A 100 -4.44 -23.96 -7.85
N TRP A 101 -5.47 -23.29 -8.34
CA TRP A 101 -5.40 -22.53 -9.59
C TRP A 101 -4.30 -21.47 -9.58
N ARG A 102 -4.02 -20.89 -8.42
CA ARG A 102 -2.98 -19.86 -8.23
C ARG A 102 -1.62 -20.41 -7.87
N ASN A 103 -1.49 -21.73 -7.77
CA ASN A 103 -0.26 -22.39 -7.34
C ASN A 103 0.26 -21.84 -6.00
N LEU A 104 -0.62 -21.79 -4.98
CA LEU A 104 -0.28 -21.30 -3.64
C LEU A 104 0.17 -22.43 -2.69
N TYR A 105 0.31 -23.65 -3.18
CA TYR A 105 0.87 -24.78 -2.43
C TYR A 105 2.35 -25.03 -2.77
N PRO A 106 3.17 -25.46 -1.79
CA PRO A 106 2.85 -25.44 -0.37
C PRO A 106 2.61 -24.01 0.10
N HIS A 107 1.84 -23.88 1.18
CA HIS A 107 1.60 -22.57 1.80
C HIS A 107 2.91 -21.90 2.23
N ALA A 108 2.84 -20.58 2.45
CA ALA A 108 3.95 -19.83 3.01
C ALA A 108 4.35 -20.41 4.37
N THR A 109 5.64 -20.58 4.60
CA THR A 109 6.17 -20.90 5.92
C THR A 109 5.94 -19.71 6.87
N GLU A 110 6.02 -19.96 8.17
CA GLU A 110 5.89 -18.90 9.17
C GLU A 110 6.86 -17.74 8.91
N ASN A 111 8.11 -18.03 8.58
CA ASN A 111 9.12 -17.02 8.27
C ASN A 111 8.77 -16.22 7.01
N GLN A 112 8.24 -16.87 5.98
CA GLN A 112 7.79 -16.18 4.76
C GLN A 112 6.57 -15.30 5.03
N LEU A 113 5.61 -15.78 5.82
CA LEU A 113 4.44 -15.02 6.23
C LEU A 113 4.87 -13.78 7.04
N ARG A 114 5.75 -13.98 8.03
CA ARG A 114 6.32 -12.91 8.85
C ARG A 114 7.03 -11.87 8.00
N ALA A 115 7.93 -12.31 7.11
CA ALA A 115 8.66 -11.41 6.22
C ALA A 115 7.72 -10.62 5.30
N THR A 116 6.70 -11.27 4.76
CA THR A 116 5.74 -10.62 3.86
C THR A 116 4.90 -9.59 4.60
N ARG A 117 4.38 -9.92 5.77
CA ARG A 117 3.62 -9.00 6.61
C ARG A 117 4.46 -7.82 7.08
N ALA A 118 5.68 -8.06 7.53
CA ALA A 118 6.61 -7.00 7.90
C ALA A 118 6.90 -6.05 6.74
N ALA A 119 7.14 -6.60 5.55
CA ALA A 119 7.34 -5.80 4.35
C ALA A 119 6.12 -4.96 4.00
N TYR A 120 4.91 -5.53 4.11
CA TYR A 120 3.66 -4.83 3.84
C TYR A 120 3.44 -3.66 4.80
N TYR A 121 3.60 -3.88 6.11
CA TYR A 121 3.51 -2.80 7.11
C TYR A 121 4.55 -1.70 6.87
N ALA A 122 5.78 -2.07 6.54
CA ALA A 122 6.83 -1.12 6.20
C ALA A 122 6.52 -0.30 4.94
N MET A 123 5.84 -0.91 3.95
CA MET A 123 5.37 -0.20 2.76
C MET A 123 4.24 0.77 3.08
N ILE A 124 3.33 0.40 3.99
CA ILE A 124 2.26 1.30 4.46
C ILE A 124 2.88 2.50 5.18
N GLU A 125 3.83 2.31 6.08
CA GLU A 125 4.53 3.41 6.76
C GLU A 125 5.21 4.35 5.76
N CYS A 126 5.84 3.80 4.73
CA CYS A 126 6.45 4.60 3.66
C CYS A 126 5.41 5.42 2.87
N MET A 127 4.25 4.84 2.59
CA MET A 127 3.14 5.53 1.93
C MET A 127 2.55 6.61 2.84
N ASP A 128 2.33 6.30 4.10
CA ASP A 128 1.80 7.23 5.10
C ASP A 128 2.69 8.47 5.24
N ALA A 129 4.01 8.28 5.29
CA ALA A 129 4.96 9.39 5.27
C ALA A 129 4.84 10.27 4.00
N ASN A 130 4.55 9.69 2.86
CA ASN A 130 4.29 10.45 1.62
C ASN A 130 2.96 11.22 1.69
N VAL A 131 1.92 10.63 2.25
CA VAL A 131 0.63 11.32 2.51
C VAL A 131 0.84 12.48 3.48
N GLY A 132 1.58 12.26 4.57
CA GLY A 132 1.94 13.31 5.54
C GLY A 132 2.57 14.53 4.86
N ARG A 133 3.54 14.33 3.96
CA ARG A 133 4.20 15.40 3.20
C ARG A 133 3.20 16.22 2.35
N ILE A 134 2.18 15.60 1.78
CA ILE A 134 1.13 16.30 1.02
C ILE A 134 0.27 17.13 1.96
N LEU A 135 -0.11 16.58 3.12
CA LEU A 135 -0.91 17.30 4.11
C LEU A 135 -0.15 18.49 4.69
N ASP A 136 1.13 18.32 5.02
CA ASP A 136 2.00 19.41 5.46
C ASP A 136 2.08 20.52 4.40
N THR A 137 2.23 20.13 3.12
CA THR A 137 2.27 21.08 2.00
C THR A 137 0.95 21.84 1.84
N LEU A 138 -0.20 21.20 2.05
CA LEU A 138 -1.50 21.87 2.03
C LEU A 138 -1.60 22.93 3.14
N GLU A 139 -1.08 22.61 4.32
CA GLU A 139 -1.06 23.54 5.45
C GLU A 139 -0.11 24.73 5.20
N GLU A 140 1.12 24.43 4.76
CA GLU A 140 2.14 25.45 4.41
C GLU A 140 1.66 26.40 3.31
N ALA A 141 0.89 25.89 2.35
CA ALA A 141 0.33 26.67 1.25
C ALA A 141 -0.96 27.43 1.61
N GLY A 142 -1.46 27.31 2.86
CA GLY A 142 -2.71 27.96 3.30
C GLY A 142 -3.98 27.36 2.67
N LEU A 143 -3.90 26.19 2.04
CA LEU A 143 -4.99 25.55 1.31
C LEU A 143 -5.82 24.58 2.17
N ALA A 144 -5.30 24.15 3.32
CA ALA A 144 -5.87 23.05 4.10
C ALA A 144 -7.31 23.31 4.59
N ASN A 145 -7.66 24.56 4.90
CA ASN A 145 -8.98 24.92 5.41
C ASN A 145 -10.07 24.99 4.31
N ASN A 146 -9.67 25.02 3.05
CA ASN A 146 -10.59 25.12 1.90
C ASN A 146 -10.40 23.94 0.90
N THR A 147 -9.81 22.86 1.34
CA THR A 147 -9.58 21.67 0.51
C THR A 147 -10.19 20.44 1.17
N LEU A 148 -11.14 19.80 0.47
CA LEU A 148 -11.61 18.47 0.83
C LEU A 148 -10.51 17.48 0.47
N VAL A 149 -9.97 16.80 1.47
CA VAL A 149 -9.03 15.69 1.28
C VAL A 149 -9.79 14.38 1.44
N VAL A 150 -9.66 13.49 0.47
CA VAL A 150 -10.24 12.14 0.52
C VAL A 150 -9.10 11.14 0.33
N TYR A 151 -8.99 10.19 1.25
CA TYR A 151 -8.11 9.04 1.14
C TYR A 151 -8.94 7.77 0.96
N CYS A 152 -8.64 6.99 -0.05
CA CYS A 152 -9.30 5.69 -0.29
C CYS A 152 -8.35 4.73 -1.02
N SER A 153 -8.75 3.47 -1.12
CA SER A 153 -8.07 2.45 -1.91
C SER A 153 -9.06 1.79 -2.88
N ASP A 154 -8.54 1.14 -3.91
CA ASP A 154 -9.32 0.38 -4.90
C ASP A 154 -9.71 -1.01 -4.40
N HIS A 155 -8.89 -1.64 -3.54
CA HIS A 155 -9.11 -2.95 -2.94
C HIS A 155 -8.20 -3.16 -1.73
N GLY A 156 -8.47 -4.20 -0.96
CA GLY A 156 -7.62 -4.66 0.13
C GLY A 156 -6.56 -5.69 -0.31
N GLU A 157 -6.01 -6.42 0.64
CA GLU A 157 -4.99 -7.46 0.43
C GLU A 157 -5.19 -8.61 1.42
N MET A 158 -5.24 -9.85 0.94
CA MET A 158 -5.43 -11.04 1.79
C MET A 158 -4.24 -11.32 2.72
N LEU A 159 -3.04 -10.96 2.32
CA LEU A 159 -1.81 -10.99 3.11
C LEU A 159 -1.57 -12.32 3.86
N GLY A 160 -1.93 -13.42 3.22
CA GLY A 160 -1.79 -14.78 3.77
C GLY A 160 -3.00 -15.29 4.54
N GLU A 161 -4.03 -14.47 4.79
CA GLU A 161 -5.26 -14.92 5.41
C GLU A 161 -5.90 -16.04 4.58
N TYR A 162 -6.35 -17.08 5.24
CA TYR A 162 -6.87 -18.31 4.62
C TYR A 162 -5.91 -18.92 3.56
N GLY A 163 -4.60 -18.68 3.68
CA GLY A 163 -3.61 -19.10 2.68
C GLY A 163 -3.73 -18.40 1.33
N LEU A 164 -4.44 -17.29 1.28
CA LEU A 164 -4.66 -16.47 0.08
C LEU A 164 -3.77 -15.23 0.07
N TRP A 165 -3.50 -14.74 -1.12
CA TRP A 165 -2.70 -13.56 -1.38
C TRP A 165 -3.39 -12.70 -2.44
N SER A 166 -3.19 -11.36 -2.35
CA SER A 166 -3.84 -10.42 -3.26
C SER A 166 -5.37 -10.33 -3.00
N LYS A 167 -6.20 -10.07 -4.00
CA LYS A 167 -7.56 -9.53 -3.88
C LYS A 167 -8.62 -10.26 -4.72
N LYS A 168 -8.39 -11.46 -5.24
CA LYS A 168 -9.38 -12.10 -6.14
C LYS A 168 -10.36 -13.03 -5.39
N CYS A 169 -10.94 -12.52 -4.33
CA CYS A 169 -11.97 -13.19 -3.53
C CYS A 169 -12.86 -12.13 -2.89
N PHE A 170 -13.93 -12.57 -2.21
CA PHE A 170 -14.91 -11.70 -1.57
C PHE A 170 -14.77 -11.63 -0.05
N TYR A 171 -13.63 -12.01 0.50
CA TYR A 171 -13.33 -11.78 1.92
C TYR A 171 -13.11 -10.29 2.22
N ASP A 172 -13.44 -9.88 3.43
CA ASP A 172 -13.33 -8.49 3.87
C ASP A 172 -11.91 -7.94 3.72
N GLN A 173 -10.89 -8.78 3.90
CA GLN A 173 -9.50 -8.39 3.71
C GLN A 173 -9.18 -7.98 2.26
N ALA A 174 -9.91 -8.52 1.29
CA ALA A 174 -9.75 -8.18 -0.12
C ALA A 174 -10.70 -7.07 -0.58
N ALA A 175 -11.94 -7.04 -0.05
CA ALA A 175 -13.00 -6.14 -0.47
C ALA A 175 -13.07 -4.87 0.38
N GLY A 176 -12.68 -4.93 1.66
CA GLY A 176 -12.67 -3.79 2.57
C GLY A 176 -11.55 -2.82 2.23
N VAL A 177 -11.90 -1.53 2.15
CA VAL A 177 -10.97 -0.43 1.87
C VAL A 177 -11.18 0.72 2.86
N PRO A 178 -10.15 1.49 3.18
CA PRO A 178 -10.34 2.73 3.92
C PRO A 178 -11.09 3.77 3.09
N LEU A 179 -11.91 4.57 3.75
CA LEU A 179 -12.46 5.80 3.20
C LEU A 179 -12.40 6.87 4.29
N ILE A 180 -11.48 7.80 4.14
CA ILE A 180 -11.26 8.89 5.09
C ILE A 180 -11.48 10.20 4.36
N ALA A 181 -12.30 11.09 4.92
CA ALA A 181 -12.56 12.42 4.37
C ALA A 181 -12.30 13.48 5.44
N ARG A 182 -11.60 14.57 5.07
CA ARG A 182 -11.34 15.71 5.93
C ARG A 182 -11.66 17.01 5.19
N LEU A 183 -12.58 17.79 5.76
CA LEU A 183 -12.81 19.18 5.39
C LEU A 183 -13.04 19.96 6.69
N PRO A 184 -12.11 20.83 7.13
CA PRO A 184 -12.23 21.57 8.38
C PRO A 184 -13.53 22.38 8.46
N GLY A 185 -14.22 22.27 9.60
CA GLY A 185 -15.52 22.92 9.82
C GLY A 185 -16.72 22.24 9.16
N VAL A 186 -16.53 21.14 8.44
CA VAL A 186 -17.59 20.36 7.79
C VAL A 186 -17.57 18.90 8.24
N THR A 187 -16.39 18.27 8.28
CA THR A 187 -16.24 16.89 8.79
C THR A 187 -15.93 16.91 10.28
N GLU A 188 -16.53 15.99 11.02
CA GLU A 188 -16.22 15.77 12.43
C GLU A 188 -15.36 14.49 12.58
N PRO A 189 -14.50 14.42 13.63
CA PRO A 189 -13.79 13.19 13.95
C PRO A 189 -14.78 12.06 14.24
N GLY A 190 -14.61 10.91 13.56
CA GLY A 190 -15.39 9.70 13.74
C GLY A 190 -14.62 8.64 14.53
#